data_3b77f0651706b8aea1eacf5ac19f614e
#
_entry.id   3b77f0651706b8aea1eacf5ac19f614e
#
_cell.length_a   1.000
_cell.length_b   1.000
_cell.length_c   1.000
_cell.angle_alpha   90.00
_cell.angle_beta   90.00
_cell.angle_gamma   90.00
#
_symmetry.space_group_name_H-M   'P 1'
#
loop_
_entity.id
_entity.type
_entity.pdbx_description
1 polymer ?
#
loop_
_entity_poly.entity_id
_entity_poly.type
_entity_poly.pdbx_seq_one_letter_code
_entity_poly.pdbx_strand_id
1 'polypeptide(L)'
;MEKKLIELKKEISKLVEDGVCIAFSGGVDSSLILKIACEAGKELNRKVYAVTFETKLHPVSDVTISKKVAKEMGAIHEIIQINEFENEAILNNPVDRCYQCKKSLFINLLEFAEKKSLKYVLDGTNADDLNSYRPGVQALKELGVISPLAKLGITKSEVREFAKVLNISVASRPSAPCMATRLPYNTKISFELLEKIEEGEEFIKSLGFHVVRLRVHKDIVRIEVKKEDLQKLILEGDTITEYLKKLGFVYITLDLEGFRSGSMDIYVNKNI
;
A
#
# COMPACT_ATOMS: atom_id res chain seq x y z
N MET A 1 19.89 -13.89 9.33
CA MET A 1 18.82 -13.87 8.31
C MET A 1 17.92 -15.09 8.41
N GLU A 2 18.45 -16.29 8.21
CA GLU A 2 17.71 -17.57 8.30
C GLU A 2 16.95 -17.75 9.64
N LYS A 3 17.59 -17.41 10.76
CA LYS A 3 16.97 -17.46 12.11
C LYS A 3 15.69 -16.63 12.20
N LYS A 4 15.68 -15.40 11.69
CA LYS A 4 14.47 -14.54 11.72
C LYS A 4 13.33 -15.11 10.86
N LEU A 5 13.64 -15.73 9.70
CA LEU A 5 12.62 -16.37 8.88
C LEU A 5 11.99 -17.58 9.59
N ILE A 6 12.82 -18.37 10.29
CA ILE A 6 12.34 -19.51 11.09
C ILE A 6 11.44 -19.00 12.24
N GLU A 7 11.85 -17.95 12.93
CA GLU A 7 11.04 -17.33 13.99
C GLU A 7 9.72 -16.78 13.45
N LEU A 8 9.73 -16.14 12.27
CA LEU A 8 8.52 -15.64 11.63
C LEU A 8 7.56 -16.79 11.27
N LYS A 9 8.09 -17.88 10.68
CA LYS A 9 7.28 -19.07 10.38
C LYS A 9 6.65 -19.66 11.64
N LYS A 10 7.41 -19.78 12.71
CA LYS A 10 6.92 -20.29 14.00
C LYS A 10 5.85 -19.40 14.62
N GLU A 11 6.03 -18.09 14.57
CA GLU A 11 5.07 -17.12 15.10
C GLU A 11 3.76 -17.17 14.33
N ILE A 12 3.82 -17.13 13.00
CA ILE A 12 2.62 -17.18 12.15
C ILE A 12 1.91 -18.52 12.28
N SER A 13 2.64 -19.65 12.35
CA SER A 13 2.03 -20.98 12.53
C SER A 13 1.17 -21.06 13.78
N LYS A 14 1.65 -20.53 14.91
CA LYS A 14 0.86 -20.47 16.15
C LYS A 14 -0.44 -19.68 16.00
N LEU A 15 -0.41 -18.57 15.26
CA LEU A 15 -1.59 -17.74 15.03
C LEU A 15 -2.60 -18.46 14.13
N VAL A 16 -2.11 -19.22 13.13
CA VAL A 16 -2.94 -20.01 12.22
C VAL A 16 -3.73 -21.11 12.93
N GLU A 17 -3.18 -21.71 13.99
CA GLU A 17 -3.90 -22.72 14.80
C GLU A 17 -5.27 -22.24 15.28
N ASP A 18 -5.37 -20.98 15.68
CA ASP A 18 -6.59 -20.37 16.22
C ASP A 18 -7.44 -19.65 15.15
N GLY A 19 -6.96 -19.60 13.90
CA GLY A 19 -7.64 -18.95 12.76
C GLY A 19 -7.19 -17.50 12.55
N VAL A 20 -6.82 -17.22 11.30
CA VAL A 20 -6.27 -15.91 10.89
C VAL A 20 -6.97 -15.32 9.69
N CYS A 21 -7.02 -13.98 9.69
CA CYS A 21 -7.38 -13.14 8.58
C CYS A 21 -6.23 -12.14 8.33
N ILE A 22 -5.80 -11.99 7.10
CA ILE A 22 -4.68 -11.13 6.72
C ILE A 22 -5.20 -9.94 5.92
N ALA A 23 -4.92 -8.72 6.39
CA ALA A 23 -5.10 -7.50 5.60
C ALA A 23 -4.15 -7.54 4.39
N PHE A 24 -4.69 -7.81 3.22
CA PHE A 24 -3.93 -8.19 2.05
C PHE A 24 -4.01 -7.17 0.93
N SER A 25 -2.92 -6.48 0.66
CA SER A 25 -2.82 -5.48 -0.41
C SER A 25 -2.18 -6.00 -1.70
N GLY A 26 -1.74 -7.26 -1.75
CA GLY A 26 -0.91 -7.76 -2.85
C GLY A 26 0.49 -7.15 -2.92
N GLY A 27 0.89 -6.38 -1.90
CA GLY A 27 2.27 -5.89 -1.74
C GLY A 27 3.18 -6.95 -1.11
N VAL A 28 4.50 -6.79 -1.22
CA VAL A 28 5.48 -7.79 -0.80
C VAL A 28 5.36 -8.18 0.68
N ASP A 29 5.07 -7.22 1.58
CA ASP A 29 5.00 -7.46 3.04
C ASP A 29 3.81 -8.37 3.38
N SER A 30 2.61 -8.00 2.97
CA SER A 30 1.41 -8.80 3.20
C SER A 30 1.46 -10.14 2.47
N SER A 31 2.14 -10.20 1.31
CA SER A 31 2.35 -11.45 0.56
C SER A 31 3.30 -12.41 1.27
N LEU A 32 4.33 -11.90 1.95
CA LEU A 32 5.22 -12.73 2.76
C LEU A 32 4.46 -13.39 3.92
N ILE A 33 3.65 -12.62 4.64
CA ILE A 33 2.81 -13.14 5.73
C ILE A 33 1.81 -14.16 5.18
N LEU A 34 1.13 -13.84 4.08
CA LEU A 34 0.12 -14.72 3.47
C LEU A 34 0.74 -16.05 3.02
N LYS A 35 1.91 -16.01 2.38
CA LYS A 35 2.62 -17.22 1.93
C LYS A 35 2.92 -18.15 3.10
N ILE A 36 3.49 -17.62 4.17
CA ILE A 36 3.83 -18.39 5.37
C ILE A 36 2.57 -18.93 6.05
N ALA A 37 1.53 -18.10 6.17
CA ALA A 37 0.27 -18.53 6.77
C ALA A 37 -0.42 -19.63 5.96
N CYS A 38 -0.38 -19.57 4.63
CA CYS A 38 -0.95 -20.60 3.77
C CYS A 38 -0.17 -21.93 3.84
N GLU A 39 1.17 -21.88 3.97
CA GLU A 39 1.98 -23.06 4.20
C GLU A 39 1.61 -23.72 5.54
N ALA A 40 1.57 -22.94 6.62
CA ALA A 40 1.14 -23.43 7.95
C ALA A 40 -0.32 -23.93 7.94
N GLY A 41 -1.22 -23.23 7.26
CA GLY A 41 -2.61 -23.63 7.13
C GLY A 41 -2.80 -24.99 6.46
N LYS A 42 -1.98 -25.31 5.45
CA LYS A 42 -1.98 -26.65 4.82
C LYS A 42 -1.53 -27.73 5.79
N GLU A 43 -0.47 -27.49 6.56
CA GLU A 43 0.06 -28.43 7.54
C GLU A 43 -0.94 -28.68 8.69
N LEU A 44 -1.62 -27.62 9.14
CA LEU A 44 -2.56 -27.65 10.26
C LEU A 44 -4.02 -27.95 9.84
N ASN A 45 -4.27 -28.14 8.55
CA ASN A 45 -5.62 -28.27 7.98
C ASN A 45 -6.54 -27.08 8.38
N ARG A 46 -6.01 -25.86 8.30
CA ARG A 46 -6.70 -24.61 8.63
C ARG A 46 -6.91 -23.74 7.40
N LYS A 47 -8.05 -23.07 7.31
CA LYS A 47 -8.34 -22.08 6.27
C LYS A 47 -7.64 -20.76 6.60
N VAL A 48 -7.01 -20.15 5.59
CA VAL A 48 -6.38 -18.82 5.70
C VAL A 48 -7.13 -17.85 4.79
N TYR A 49 -7.55 -16.74 5.37
CA TYR A 49 -8.29 -15.70 4.66
C TYR A 49 -7.35 -14.52 4.34
N ALA A 50 -7.34 -14.12 3.08
CA ALA A 50 -6.72 -12.89 2.60
C ALA A 50 -7.82 -11.89 2.26
N VAL A 51 -7.87 -10.75 2.93
CA VAL A 51 -8.91 -9.75 2.71
C VAL A 51 -8.30 -8.48 2.13
N THR A 52 -8.79 -8.10 0.96
CA THR A 52 -8.38 -6.89 0.25
C THR A 52 -9.51 -5.86 0.33
N PHE A 53 -9.16 -4.62 0.66
CA PHE A 53 -10.10 -3.51 0.57
C PHE A 53 -10.08 -2.94 -0.85
N GLU A 54 -11.23 -2.91 -1.49
CA GLU A 54 -11.44 -2.21 -2.75
C GLU A 54 -11.90 -0.78 -2.43
N THR A 55 -11.05 0.18 -2.73
CA THR A 55 -11.24 1.59 -2.37
C THR A 55 -10.86 2.48 -3.55
N LYS A 56 -11.47 3.66 -3.67
CA LYS A 56 -11.11 4.65 -4.69
C LYS A 56 -9.78 5.38 -4.39
N LEU A 57 -9.24 5.19 -3.19
CA LEU A 57 -7.94 5.75 -2.81
C LEU A 57 -6.75 4.86 -3.14
N HIS A 58 -6.99 3.65 -3.65
CA HIS A 58 -5.93 2.74 -4.11
C HIS A 58 -6.05 2.50 -5.62
N PRO A 59 -4.93 2.27 -6.32
CA PRO A 59 -4.96 1.94 -7.73
C PRO A 59 -5.81 0.70 -8.03
N VAL A 60 -6.58 0.74 -9.11
CA VAL A 60 -7.42 -0.40 -9.54
C VAL A 60 -6.58 -1.66 -9.77
N SER A 61 -5.34 -1.50 -10.23
CA SER A 61 -4.39 -2.59 -10.43
C SER A 61 -4.09 -3.39 -9.15
N ASP A 62 -4.23 -2.78 -7.96
CA ASP A 62 -3.93 -3.46 -6.68
C ASP A 62 -4.90 -4.61 -6.43
N VAL A 63 -6.18 -4.45 -6.73
CA VAL A 63 -7.20 -5.51 -6.59
C VAL A 63 -6.92 -6.67 -7.55
N THR A 64 -6.55 -6.36 -8.80
CA THR A 64 -6.21 -7.40 -9.79
C THR A 64 -4.99 -8.21 -9.35
N ILE A 65 -3.96 -7.54 -8.85
CA ILE A 65 -2.74 -8.20 -8.36
C ILE A 65 -3.03 -9.01 -7.11
N SER A 66 -3.81 -8.49 -6.16
CA SER A 66 -4.17 -9.23 -4.94
C SER A 66 -4.94 -10.51 -5.26
N LYS A 67 -5.90 -10.47 -6.18
CA LYS A 67 -6.62 -11.68 -6.66
C LYS A 67 -5.65 -12.74 -7.19
N LYS A 68 -4.72 -12.33 -8.07
CA LYS A 68 -3.73 -13.22 -8.66
C LYS A 68 -2.84 -13.86 -7.60
N VAL A 69 -2.25 -13.04 -6.73
CA VAL A 69 -1.28 -13.50 -5.72
C VAL A 69 -1.95 -14.36 -4.66
N ALA A 70 -3.16 -14.02 -4.19
CA ALA A 70 -3.90 -14.85 -3.24
C ALA A 70 -4.21 -16.24 -3.82
N LYS A 71 -4.58 -16.30 -5.11
CA LYS A 71 -4.81 -17.56 -5.82
C LYS A 71 -3.52 -18.39 -5.94
N GLU A 72 -2.39 -17.77 -6.28
CA GLU A 72 -1.07 -18.44 -6.33
C GLU A 72 -0.71 -19.09 -5.00
N MET A 73 -1.08 -18.48 -3.88
CA MET A 73 -0.77 -18.95 -2.53
C MET A 73 -1.80 -19.94 -1.97
N GLY A 74 -2.96 -20.07 -2.61
CA GLY A 74 -4.03 -20.96 -2.19
C GLY A 74 -4.83 -20.43 -0.99
N ALA A 75 -4.87 -19.12 -0.79
CA ALA A 75 -5.68 -18.44 0.23
C ALA A 75 -7.15 -18.34 -0.21
N ILE A 76 -8.06 -18.26 0.77
CA ILE A 76 -9.44 -17.82 0.53
C ILE A 76 -9.40 -16.31 0.43
N HIS A 77 -9.63 -15.77 -0.77
CA HIS A 77 -9.55 -14.34 -1.01
C HIS A 77 -10.94 -13.70 -0.97
N GLU A 78 -11.09 -12.70 -0.13
CA GLU A 78 -12.31 -11.89 0.01
C GLU A 78 -12.00 -10.43 -0.29
N ILE A 79 -12.97 -9.73 -0.86
CA ILE A 79 -12.87 -8.31 -1.16
C ILE A 79 -13.96 -7.58 -0.41
N ILE A 80 -13.56 -6.59 0.40
CA ILE A 80 -14.48 -5.68 1.09
C ILE A 80 -14.46 -4.37 0.32
N GLN A 81 -15.61 -4.02 -0.26
CA GLN A 81 -15.80 -2.72 -0.90
C GLN A 81 -15.98 -1.65 0.17
N ILE A 82 -15.26 -0.56 0.05
CA ILE A 82 -15.30 0.58 0.97
C ILE A 82 -15.82 1.80 0.21
N ASN A 83 -16.83 2.43 0.78
CA ASN A 83 -17.36 3.69 0.28
C ASN A 83 -16.75 4.85 1.08
N GLU A 84 -15.70 5.47 0.54
CA GLU A 84 -15.04 6.61 1.19
C GLU A 84 -15.92 7.85 1.30
N PHE A 85 -16.98 7.94 0.50
CA PHE A 85 -17.94 9.07 0.61
C PHE A 85 -18.68 9.11 1.94
N GLU A 86 -18.73 8.00 2.66
CA GLU A 86 -19.34 7.92 3.99
C GLU A 86 -18.47 8.50 5.10
N ASN A 87 -17.20 8.82 4.81
CA ASN A 87 -16.25 9.38 5.79
C ASN A 87 -15.74 10.76 5.36
N GLU A 88 -16.49 11.80 5.69
CA GLU A 88 -16.13 13.19 5.37
C GLU A 88 -14.77 13.61 5.95
N ALA A 89 -14.38 13.04 7.09
CA ALA A 89 -13.07 13.33 7.70
C ALA A 89 -11.92 12.92 6.79
N ILE A 90 -12.05 11.80 6.06
CA ILE A 90 -11.03 11.34 5.10
C ILE A 90 -11.03 12.23 3.85
N LEU A 91 -12.20 12.66 3.38
CA LEU A 91 -12.34 13.43 2.14
C LEU A 91 -11.67 14.81 2.20
N ASN A 92 -11.50 15.39 3.38
CA ASN A 92 -10.77 16.64 3.55
C ASN A 92 -9.24 16.48 3.58
N ASN A 93 -8.75 15.26 3.39
CA ASN A 93 -7.31 14.93 3.35
C ASN A 93 -6.53 15.48 4.56
N PRO A 94 -6.99 15.32 5.81
CA PRO A 94 -6.30 15.85 6.97
C PRO A 94 -4.95 15.17 7.20
N VAL A 95 -4.12 15.75 8.04
CA VAL A 95 -2.78 15.22 8.38
C VAL A 95 -2.89 13.81 8.98
N ASP A 96 -3.90 13.55 9.80
CA ASP A 96 -4.18 12.24 10.41
C ASP A 96 -5.03 11.31 9.53
N ARG A 97 -5.29 11.66 8.24
CA ARG A 97 -6.07 10.84 7.31
C ARG A 97 -5.70 9.36 7.35
N CYS A 98 -4.41 9.04 7.38
CA CYS A 98 -3.96 7.66 7.37
C CYS A 98 -4.38 6.90 8.64
N TYR A 99 -4.44 7.56 9.79
CA TYR A 99 -4.98 6.97 11.02
C TYR A 99 -6.48 6.70 10.88
N GLN A 100 -7.25 7.70 10.47
CA GLN A 100 -8.69 7.62 10.30
C GLN A 100 -9.10 6.54 9.29
N CYS A 101 -8.45 6.53 8.13
CA CYS A 101 -8.67 5.54 7.08
C CYS A 101 -8.36 4.12 7.58
N LYS A 102 -7.16 3.89 8.14
CA LYS A 102 -6.82 2.57 8.67
C LYS A 102 -7.77 2.11 9.76
N LYS A 103 -8.14 2.99 10.68
CA LYS A 103 -9.08 2.65 11.75
C LYS A 103 -10.41 2.16 11.20
N SER A 104 -10.98 2.89 10.23
CA SER A 104 -12.23 2.49 9.58
C SER A 104 -12.09 1.15 8.83
N LEU A 105 -11.04 0.97 8.01
CA LEU A 105 -10.82 -0.25 7.27
C LEU A 105 -10.67 -1.47 8.19
N PHE A 106 -9.89 -1.34 9.26
CA PHE A 106 -9.62 -2.46 10.16
C PHE A 106 -10.78 -2.78 11.10
N ILE A 107 -11.68 -1.85 11.39
CA ILE A 107 -12.95 -2.16 12.06
C ILE A 107 -13.77 -3.11 11.18
N ASN A 108 -13.94 -2.82 9.88
CA ASN A 108 -14.62 -3.72 8.94
C ASN A 108 -13.94 -5.10 8.84
N LEU A 109 -12.61 -5.13 8.93
CA LEU A 109 -11.86 -6.39 8.88
C LEU A 109 -12.05 -7.22 10.16
N LEU A 110 -12.12 -6.59 11.32
CA LEU A 110 -12.39 -7.26 12.60
C LEU A 110 -13.80 -7.82 12.61
N GLU A 111 -14.80 -7.09 12.12
CA GLU A 111 -16.16 -7.60 11.96
C GLU A 111 -16.23 -8.81 11.01
N PHE A 112 -15.48 -8.77 9.91
CA PHE A 112 -15.35 -9.92 9.01
C PHE A 112 -14.72 -11.12 9.72
N ALA A 113 -13.62 -10.89 10.47
CA ALA A 113 -12.94 -11.94 11.21
C ALA A 113 -13.87 -12.59 12.26
N GLU A 114 -14.64 -11.79 13.00
CA GLU A 114 -15.64 -12.27 13.96
C GLU A 114 -16.70 -13.13 13.29
N LYS A 115 -17.30 -12.68 12.18
CA LYS A 115 -18.29 -13.44 11.40
C LYS A 115 -17.75 -14.77 10.87
N LYS A 116 -16.45 -14.89 10.65
CA LYS A 116 -15.77 -16.12 10.20
C LYS A 116 -15.18 -16.93 11.36
N SER A 117 -15.37 -16.50 12.61
CA SER A 117 -14.79 -17.11 13.80
C SER A 117 -13.26 -17.22 13.73
N LEU A 118 -12.62 -16.16 13.23
CA LEU A 118 -11.17 -16.04 13.15
C LEU A 118 -10.67 -15.20 14.33
N LYS A 119 -9.70 -15.72 15.08
CA LYS A 119 -9.25 -15.09 16.32
C LYS A 119 -8.31 -13.91 16.08
N TYR A 120 -7.51 -13.96 15.01
CA TYR A 120 -6.46 -12.98 14.78
C TYR A 120 -6.59 -12.29 13.42
N VAL A 121 -6.35 -10.99 13.45
CA VAL A 121 -6.16 -10.15 12.24
C VAL A 121 -4.70 -9.76 12.15
N LEU A 122 -4.07 -10.06 11.00
CA LEU A 122 -2.67 -9.77 10.74
C LEU A 122 -2.52 -8.67 9.69
N ASP A 123 -1.45 -7.86 9.80
CA ASP A 123 -1.07 -6.87 8.79
C ASP A 123 0.40 -6.94 8.41
N GLY A 124 0.77 -6.30 7.30
CA GLY A 124 2.11 -6.28 6.73
C GLY A 124 3.03 -5.18 7.24
N THR A 125 2.73 -4.51 8.35
CA THR A 125 3.61 -3.49 8.93
C THR A 125 4.96 -4.11 9.29
N ASN A 126 6.07 -3.54 8.79
CA ASN A 126 7.43 -4.00 9.03
C ASN A 126 8.20 -3.05 9.99
N ALA A 127 9.46 -3.38 10.33
CA ALA A 127 10.24 -2.61 11.29
C ALA A 127 10.53 -1.17 10.84
N ASP A 128 10.73 -0.94 9.54
CA ASP A 128 11.02 0.40 9.02
C ASP A 128 9.80 1.32 9.13
N ASP A 129 8.59 0.76 9.07
CA ASP A 129 7.35 1.51 9.23
C ASP A 129 7.18 2.08 10.66
N LEU A 130 7.83 1.48 11.68
CA LEU A 130 7.81 1.97 13.05
C LEU A 130 8.72 3.18 13.25
N ASN A 131 9.75 3.35 12.42
CA ASN A 131 10.74 4.42 12.50
C ASN A 131 10.38 5.66 11.65
N SER A 132 9.23 5.64 10.99
CA SER A 132 8.74 6.74 10.15
C SER A 132 7.41 7.29 10.68
N TYR A 133 7.08 8.53 10.28
CA TYR A 133 5.76 9.09 10.59
C TYR A 133 4.67 8.26 9.90
N ARG A 134 4.06 7.36 10.66
CA ARG A 134 3.02 6.44 10.18
C ARG A 134 1.82 6.43 11.14
N PRO A 135 0.98 7.46 11.14
CA PRO A 135 -0.17 7.55 12.06
C PRO A 135 -1.12 6.34 11.97
N GLY A 136 -1.18 5.67 10.82
CA GLY A 136 -1.94 4.43 10.68
C GLY A 136 -1.47 3.26 11.53
N VAL A 137 -0.21 3.22 11.99
CA VAL A 137 0.30 2.17 12.89
C VAL A 137 -0.36 2.27 14.28
N GLN A 138 -0.66 3.49 14.73
CA GLN A 138 -1.37 3.69 16.00
C GLN A 138 -2.76 3.05 15.97
N ALA A 139 -3.52 3.23 14.88
CA ALA A 139 -4.83 2.62 14.71
C ALA A 139 -4.78 1.08 14.82
N LEU A 140 -3.74 0.45 14.24
CA LEU A 140 -3.57 -1.01 14.31
C LEU A 140 -3.33 -1.48 15.74
N LYS A 141 -2.49 -0.76 16.51
CA LYS A 141 -2.23 -1.07 17.92
C LYS A 141 -3.48 -0.96 18.77
N GLU A 142 -4.25 0.11 18.59
CA GLU A 142 -5.52 0.33 19.32
C GLU A 142 -6.55 -0.77 19.05
N LEU A 143 -6.57 -1.31 17.84
CA LEU A 143 -7.50 -2.36 17.39
C LEU A 143 -6.99 -3.79 17.66
N GLY A 144 -5.82 -3.95 18.27
CA GLY A 144 -5.27 -5.28 18.58
C GLY A 144 -4.83 -6.08 17.35
N VAL A 145 -4.56 -5.40 16.22
CA VAL A 145 -4.05 -6.04 15.00
C VAL A 145 -2.60 -6.47 15.22
N ILE A 146 -2.27 -7.67 14.78
CA ILE A 146 -0.92 -8.23 14.95
C ILE A 146 -0.09 -7.94 13.70
N SER A 147 1.10 -7.34 13.91
CA SER A 147 2.08 -7.06 12.85
C SER A 147 3.33 -7.94 13.04
N PRO A 148 3.35 -9.19 12.55
CA PRO A 148 4.42 -10.15 12.84
C PRO A 148 5.81 -9.67 12.40
N LEU A 149 5.90 -8.96 11.26
CA LEU A 149 7.17 -8.43 10.76
C LEU A 149 7.73 -7.36 11.69
N ALA A 150 6.89 -6.41 12.11
CA ALA A 150 7.30 -5.37 13.05
C ALA A 150 7.67 -5.94 14.42
N LYS A 151 6.89 -6.91 14.93
CA LYS A 151 7.15 -7.60 16.21
C LYS A 151 8.53 -8.25 16.26
N LEU A 152 8.98 -8.83 15.14
CA LEU A 152 10.26 -9.52 15.04
C LEU A 152 11.40 -8.62 14.50
N GLY A 153 11.15 -7.32 14.36
CA GLY A 153 12.16 -6.38 13.87
C GLY A 153 12.63 -6.69 12.44
N ILE A 154 11.73 -7.18 11.59
CA ILE A 154 12.04 -7.52 10.19
C ILE A 154 11.92 -6.27 9.34
N THR A 155 13.01 -5.88 8.69
CA THR A 155 13.10 -4.69 7.84
C THR A 155 12.53 -4.96 6.44
N LYS A 156 12.25 -3.90 5.68
CA LYS A 156 11.81 -3.99 4.28
C LYS A 156 12.79 -4.75 3.38
N SER A 157 14.07 -4.57 3.62
CA SER A 157 15.13 -5.31 2.90
C SER A 157 15.02 -6.80 3.17
N GLU A 158 14.94 -7.20 4.44
CA GLU A 158 14.77 -8.60 4.85
C GLU A 158 13.48 -9.22 4.29
N VAL A 159 12.37 -8.45 4.29
CA VAL A 159 11.09 -8.90 3.67
C VAL A 159 11.29 -9.25 2.21
N ARG A 160 11.99 -8.41 1.43
CA ARG A 160 12.25 -8.67 0.00
C ARG A 160 13.13 -9.89 -0.22
N GLU A 161 14.12 -10.11 0.64
CA GLU A 161 14.99 -11.28 0.59
C GLU A 161 14.22 -12.57 0.91
N PHE A 162 13.42 -12.56 1.97
CA PHE A 162 12.56 -13.69 2.32
C PHE A 162 11.54 -14.00 1.22
N ALA A 163 10.96 -12.95 0.63
CA ALA A 163 10.03 -13.11 -0.49
C ALA A 163 10.67 -13.75 -1.71
N LYS A 164 11.95 -13.42 -2.01
CA LYS A 164 12.72 -14.09 -3.07
C LYS A 164 12.99 -15.54 -2.75
N VAL A 165 13.43 -15.85 -1.52
CA VAL A 165 13.69 -17.22 -1.04
C VAL A 165 12.45 -18.10 -1.14
N LEU A 166 11.27 -17.52 -0.83
CA LEU A 166 9.97 -18.20 -0.90
C LEU A 166 9.30 -18.15 -2.28
N ASN A 167 10.01 -17.64 -3.31
CA ASN A 167 9.54 -17.52 -4.70
C ASN A 167 8.20 -16.76 -4.82
N ILE A 168 8.05 -15.66 -4.06
CA ILE A 168 6.86 -14.83 -4.12
C ILE A 168 6.92 -13.94 -5.37
N SER A 169 5.92 -14.02 -6.25
CA SER A 169 5.88 -13.35 -7.55
C SER A 169 6.02 -11.82 -7.48
N VAL A 170 5.62 -11.21 -6.36
CA VAL A 170 5.68 -9.76 -6.11
C VAL A 170 6.89 -9.30 -5.28
N ALA A 171 7.92 -10.12 -5.12
CA ALA A 171 9.12 -9.81 -4.31
C ALA A 171 9.80 -8.49 -4.71
N SER A 172 9.82 -8.15 -6.01
CA SER A 172 10.43 -6.94 -6.55
C SER A 172 9.43 -5.79 -6.79
N ARG A 173 8.14 -6.01 -6.52
CA ARG A 173 7.10 -4.99 -6.77
C ARG A 173 7.38 -3.72 -5.98
N PRO A 174 7.36 -2.52 -6.64
CA PRO A 174 7.42 -1.25 -5.94
C PRO A 174 6.23 -1.05 -5.00
N SER A 175 6.40 -0.24 -3.96
CA SER A 175 5.28 0.15 -3.10
C SER A 175 4.30 1.04 -3.87
N ALA A 176 3.00 0.76 -3.72
CA ALA A 176 1.90 1.56 -4.27
C ALA A 176 1.21 2.32 -3.12
N PRO A 177 1.65 3.55 -2.80
CA PRO A 177 1.01 4.34 -1.76
C PRO A 177 -0.35 4.86 -2.22
N CYS A 178 -1.24 5.09 -1.23
CA CYS A 178 -2.56 5.67 -1.43
C CYS A 178 -2.54 6.90 -2.35
N MET A 179 -3.48 7.00 -3.29
CA MET A 179 -3.58 8.06 -4.30
C MET A 179 -3.75 9.46 -3.67
N ALA A 180 -4.37 9.56 -2.49
CA ALA A 180 -4.50 10.83 -1.78
C ALA A 180 -3.14 11.48 -1.41
N THR A 181 -2.03 10.72 -1.42
CA THR A 181 -0.68 11.29 -1.26
C THR A 181 -0.25 12.16 -2.45
N ARG A 182 -0.98 12.17 -3.56
CA ARG A 182 -0.74 13.03 -4.72
C ARG A 182 -1.23 14.46 -4.48
N LEU A 183 -2.01 14.67 -3.43
CA LEU A 183 -2.62 15.95 -3.08
C LEU A 183 -2.01 16.51 -1.79
N PRO A 184 -1.91 17.85 -1.64
CA PRO A 184 -1.53 18.46 -0.38
C PRO A 184 -2.50 18.12 0.75
N TYR A 185 -2.01 18.05 1.97
CA TYR A 185 -2.88 17.94 3.14
C TYR A 185 -3.89 19.10 3.21
N ASN A 186 -5.03 18.85 3.81
CA ASN A 186 -6.16 19.78 3.94
C ASN A 186 -6.72 20.25 2.58
N THR A 187 -6.53 19.44 1.53
CA THR A 187 -7.16 19.64 0.21
C THR A 187 -8.28 18.62 0.05
N LYS A 188 -9.48 19.06 -0.30
CA LYS A 188 -10.60 18.15 -0.54
C LYS A 188 -10.25 17.16 -1.66
N ILE A 189 -10.41 15.88 -1.40
CA ILE A 189 -10.15 14.82 -2.36
C ILE A 189 -11.24 14.83 -3.43
N SER A 190 -10.84 14.96 -4.69
CA SER A 190 -11.69 14.75 -5.85
C SER A 190 -11.32 13.41 -6.49
N PHE A 191 -12.26 12.49 -6.55
CA PHE A 191 -12.01 11.18 -7.16
C PHE A 191 -11.79 11.30 -8.67
N GLU A 192 -12.47 12.23 -9.35
CA GLU A 192 -12.22 12.54 -10.76
C GLU A 192 -10.77 13.00 -10.99
N LEU A 193 -10.24 13.84 -10.09
CA LEU A 193 -8.84 14.26 -10.16
C LEU A 193 -7.89 13.07 -9.90
N LEU A 194 -8.21 12.17 -8.96
CA LEU A 194 -7.39 11.00 -8.71
C LEU A 194 -7.36 10.03 -9.90
N GLU A 195 -8.48 9.85 -10.60
CA GLU A 195 -8.56 9.06 -11.83
C GLU A 195 -7.66 9.65 -12.93
N LYS A 196 -7.71 10.98 -13.16
CA LYS A 196 -6.81 11.68 -14.08
C LYS A 196 -5.33 11.53 -13.71
N ILE A 197 -5.02 11.60 -12.41
CA ILE A 197 -3.66 11.39 -11.90
C ILE A 197 -3.21 9.95 -12.19
N GLU A 198 -4.05 8.95 -11.90
CA GLU A 198 -3.72 7.54 -12.15
C GLU A 198 -3.48 7.30 -13.63
N GLU A 199 -4.36 7.79 -14.50
CA GLU A 199 -4.23 7.68 -15.96
C GLU A 199 -2.94 8.34 -16.46
N GLY A 200 -2.61 9.52 -15.97
CA GLY A 200 -1.36 10.22 -16.33
C GLY A 200 -0.12 9.47 -15.83
N GLU A 201 -0.13 8.92 -14.59
CA GLU A 201 0.97 8.08 -14.07
C GLU A 201 1.15 6.82 -14.91
N GLU A 202 0.06 6.13 -15.30
CA GLU A 202 0.13 4.92 -16.13
C GLU A 202 0.63 5.23 -17.54
N PHE A 203 0.20 6.34 -18.15
CA PHE A 203 0.73 6.78 -19.43
C PHE A 203 2.25 7.00 -19.38
N ILE A 204 2.75 7.74 -18.38
CA ILE A 204 4.19 7.97 -18.27
C ILE A 204 4.94 6.66 -17.98
N LYS A 205 4.36 5.73 -17.20
CA LYS A 205 4.94 4.40 -17.01
C LYS A 205 5.03 3.61 -18.31
N SER A 206 4.05 3.73 -19.22
CA SER A 206 4.06 3.06 -20.52
C SER A 206 5.22 3.51 -21.40
N LEU A 207 5.76 4.72 -21.19
CA LEU A 207 6.98 5.24 -21.83
C LEU A 207 8.28 4.67 -21.22
N GLY A 208 8.17 3.72 -20.28
CA GLY A 208 9.30 3.04 -19.66
C GLY A 208 9.86 3.71 -18.40
N PHE A 209 9.06 4.51 -17.70
CA PHE A 209 9.40 5.06 -16.39
C PHE A 209 8.79 4.19 -15.29
N HIS A 210 9.62 3.50 -14.50
CA HIS A 210 9.13 2.55 -13.49
C HIS A 210 8.60 3.19 -12.21
N VAL A 211 9.06 4.39 -11.88
CA VAL A 211 8.62 5.15 -10.70
C VAL A 211 8.15 6.51 -11.17
N VAL A 212 6.85 6.75 -11.05
CA VAL A 212 6.21 8.00 -11.47
C VAL A 212 5.24 8.44 -10.39
N ARG A 213 5.24 9.74 -10.05
CA ARG A 213 4.20 10.37 -9.23
C ARG A 213 3.83 11.73 -9.82
N LEU A 214 2.55 11.94 -9.97
CA LEU A 214 1.98 13.24 -10.32
C LEU A 214 1.43 13.91 -9.05
N ARG A 215 2.14 14.93 -8.54
CA ARG A 215 1.69 15.71 -7.37
C ARG A 215 0.95 16.95 -7.84
N VAL A 216 -0.30 17.09 -7.44
CA VAL A 216 -1.14 18.21 -7.88
C VAL A 216 -1.21 19.29 -6.81
N HIS A 217 -0.78 20.49 -7.16
CA HIS A 217 -0.78 21.69 -6.34
C HIS A 217 -1.65 22.75 -7.05
N LYS A 218 -2.97 22.73 -6.83
CA LYS A 218 -3.95 23.55 -7.58
C LYS A 218 -3.83 23.31 -9.09
N ASP A 219 -3.40 24.32 -9.86
CA ASP A 219 -3.25 24.25 -11.32
C ASP A 219 -1.91 23.65 -11.78
N ILE A 220 -1.03 23.33 -10.85
CA ILE A 220 0.31 22.80 -11.16
C ILE A 220 0.32 21.29 -10.90
N VAL A 221 0.69 20.50 -11.89
CA VAL A 221 1.09 19.11 -11.72
C VAL A 221 2.61 19.02 -11.74
N ARG A 222 3.18 18.46 -10.68
CA ARG A 222 4.61 18.24 -10.51
C ARG A 222 4.90 16.75 -10.72
N ILE A 223 5.70 16.45 -11.74
CA ILE A 223 6.11 15.10 -12.08
C ILE A 223 7.33 14.73 -11.24
N GLU A 224 7.25 13.61 -10.54
CA GLU A 224 8.39 12.99 -9.84
C GLU A 224 8.71 11.66 -10.50
N VAL A 225 9.92 11.50 -11.01
CA VAL A 225 10.52 10.25 -11.50
C VAL A 225 11.83 10.00 -10.76
N LYS A 226 12.45 8.84 -10.92
CA LYS A 226 13.78 8.62 -10.36
C LYS A 226 14.77 9.67 -10.89
N LYS A 227 15.74 10.04 -10.07
CA LYS A 227 16.73 11.09 -10.42
C LYS A 227 17.51 10.75 -11.69
N GLU A 228 17.82 9.47 -11.89
CA GLU A 228 18.48 8.97 -13.10
C GLU A 228 17.62 9.09 -14.36
N ASP A 229 16.29 9.17 -14.23
CA ASP A 229 15.35 9.24 -15.35
C ASP A 229 15.01 10.69 -15.78
N LEU A 230 15.50 11.72 -15.07
CA LEU A 230 15.16 13.13 -15.34
C LEU A 230 15.48 13.57 -16.75
N GLN A 231 16.66 13.23 -17.27
CA GLN A 231 17.05 13.59 -18.65
C GLN A 231 16.14 12.91 -19.68
N LYS A 232 15.84 11.63 -19.46
CA LYS A 232 14.92 10.89 -20.33
C LYS A 232 13.52 11.53 -20.32
N LEU A 233 13.03 11.96 -19.16
CA LEU A 233 11.73 12.62 -19.05
C LEU A 233 11.67 13.94 -19.83
N ILE A 234 12.75 14.73 -19.80
CA ILE A 234 12.83 15.99 -20.56
C ILE A 234 12.76 15.72 -22.07
N LEU A 235 13.39 14.65 -22.56
CA LEU A 235 13.35 14.28 -23.98
C LEU A 235 11.94 13.84 -24.41
N GLU A 236 11.14 13.25 -23.54
CA GLU A 236 9.74 12.88 -23.78
C GLU A 236 8.76 14.03 -23.43
N GLY A 237 9.29 15.22 -23.12
CA GLY A 237 8.54 16.33 -22.57
C GLY A 237 7.32 16.75 -23.39
N ASP A 238 7.44 16.83 -24.71
CA ASP A 238 6.34 17.23 -25.61
C ASP A 238 5.21 16.19 -25.57
N THR A 239 5.55 14.91 -25.68
CA THR A 239 4.60 13.79 -25.63
C THR A 239 3.85 13.76 -24.30
N ILE A 240 4.57 13.90 -23.20
CA ILE A 240 4.01 13.90 -21.84
C ILE A 240 3.11 15.13 -21.64
N THR A 241 3.58 16.30 -22.07
CA THR A 241 2.84 17.55 -21.91
C THR A 241 1.53 17.52 -22.70
N GLU A 242 1.55 17.05 -23.96
CA GLU A 242 0.35 16.91 -24.79
C GLU A 242 -0.69 15.99 -24.12
N TYR A 243 -0.25 14.84 -23.60
CA TYR A 243 -1.15 13.89 -22.96
C TYR A 243 -1.74 14.44 -21.66
N LEU A 244 -0.92 15.00 -20.78
CA LEU A 244 -1.39 15.55 -19.51
C LEU A 244 -2.34 16.76 -19.70
N LYS A 245 -2.11 17.56 -20.74
CA LYS A 245 -3.05 18.64 -21.09
C LYS A 245 -4.40 18.12 -21.59
N LYS A 246 -4.44 16.99 -22.32
CA LYS A 246 -5.70 16.32 -22.69
C LYS A 246 -6.49 15.84 -21.48
N LEU A 247 -5.80 15.45 -20.39
CA LEU A 247 -6.42 15.13 -19.10
C LEU A 247 -6.91 16.36 -18.33
N GLY A 248 -6.60 17.58 -18.79
CA GLY A 248 -7.02 18.84 -18.21
C GLY A 248 -6.04 19.48 -17.25
N PHE A 249 -4.79 19.00 -17.17
CA PHE A 249 -3.75 19.68 -16.39
C PHE A 249 -3.26 20.94 -17.08
N VAL A 250 -3.09 22.03 -16.32
CA VAL A 250 -2.75 23.35 -16.87
C VAL A 250 -1.24 23.57 -16.93
N TYR A 251 -0.59 23.51 -15.77
CA TYR A 251 0.86 23.70 -15.66
C TYR A 251 1.54 22.39 -15.33
N ILE A 252 2.43 21.93 -16.21
CA ILE A 252 3.16 20.67 -16.06
C ILE A 252 4.61 21.00 -15.72
N THR A 253 5.09 20.51 -14.59
CA THR A 253 6.43 20.82 -14.06
C THR A 253 7.15 19.54 -13.66
N LEU A 254 8.46 19.62 -13.58
CA LEU A 254 9.33 18.54 -13.16
C LEU A 254 9.94 18.86 -11.79
N ASP A 255 9.93 17.90 -10.87
CA ASP A 255 10.68 18.00 -9.63
C ASP A 255 12.16 17.68 -9.87
N LEU A 256 13.03 18.69 -9.75
CA LEU A 256 14.47 18.54 -10.00
C LEU A 256 15.19 17.64 -8.97
N GLU A 257 14.60 17.41 -7.81
CA GLU A 257 15.15 16.48 -6.82
C GLU A 257 14.76 15.02 -7.13
N GLY A 258 13.80 14.83 -8.04
CA GLY A 258 13.25 13.53 -8.39
C GLY A 258 12.33 12.94 -7.32
N PHE A 259 11.98 11.68 -7.48
CA PHE A 259 11.10 10.96 -6.55
C PHE A 259 11.74 10.79 -5.17
N ARG A 260 11.00 11.19 -4.13
CA ARG A 260 11.35 11.00 -2.71
C ARG A 260 10.14 10.47 -1.95
N SER A 261 10.36 9.44 -1.15
CA SER A 261 9.31 8.96 -0.25
C SER A 261 8.97 10.07 0.76
N GLY A 262 7.68 10.34 0.97
CA GLY A 262 7.23 11.40 1.89
C GLY A 262 7.45 12.82 1.39
N SER A 263 7.62 13.06 0.07
CA SER A 263 7.80 14.41 -0.49
C SER A 263 6.65 15.38 -0.17
N MET A 264 5.47 14.86 0.18
CA MET A 264 4.31 15.66 0.61
C MET A 264 4.26 15.87 2.14
N ASP A 265 5.10 15.19 2.91
CA ASP A 265 5.09 15.20 4.38
C ASP A 265 6.08 16.23 4.97
N ILE A 266 6.78 17.00 4.13
CA ILE A 266 7.84 17.94 4.54
C ILE A 266 7.36 18.96 5.58
N TYR A 267 6.13 19.45 5.44
CA TYR A 267 5.56 20.42 6.37
C TYR A 267 5.03 19.78 7.66
N VAL A 268 4.63 18.53 7.62
CA VAL A 268 4.19 17.79 8.81
C VAL A 268 5.38 17.45 9.70
N ASN A 269 6.48 17.00 9.09
CA ASN A 269 7.70 16.61 9.82
C ASN A 269 8.47 17.81 10.43
N LYS A 270 8.19 19.05 10.00
CA LYS A 270 8.82 20.26 10.58
C LYS A 270 8.14 20.76 11.86
N ASN A 271 6.95 20.23 12.17
CA ASN A 271 6.15 20.61 13.35
C ASN A 271 6.18 19.52 14.45
N ILE A 272 7.03 18.52 14.29
CA ILE A 272 7.37 17.50 15.27
C ILE A 272 8.84 17.69 15.67
#